data_1accbac194bf1c151c5fd85c456d11c8
#
_entry.id   1accbac194bf1c151c5fd85c456d11c8
#
_cell.length_a   1.000
_cell.length_b   1.000
_cell.length_c   1.000
_cell.angle_alpha   90.00
_cell.angle_beta   90.00
_cell.angle_gamma   90.00
#
_symmetry.space_group_name_H-M   'P 1'
#
loop_
_entity.id
_entity.type
_entity.pdbx_description
1 polymer ?
#
loop_
_entity_poly.entity_id
_entity_poly.type
_entity_poly.pdbx_seq_one_letter_code
_entity_poly.pdbx_strand_id
1 'polypeptide(L)'
;MKKIFTFILLTAAAFTSAQDVPTSFPRKFLIEHFTGDGCGYCPGGMYAITNYLQEQNPSAIWVSHHYGFNNDEYTIPESAKIGNAVGVSGAPNMALNRTKQMGSTIAFHPGYLPEITIKDDTVAEASVVISHTYNAETRQLDITVSGQVANTEATEYLLSVLIKENRLVGKQADYDYSYKGSGWKEYMHARVIRDFVTAHFGDTVQVENQAYSHTLTYTIAEEWVPENCCVVAYLTPLTKKPIINAEQAPLVEGTTGGEEFYPYGIEEKSGPNKSIEFDSIQINKVEENKLEILLISSKSVKTNYGPTKTVGIVYLNTEADSLQAGIYPVCEGDSLGAITAGYRIDEQRALGGSLVALALSNYLTQGIISVAHMWRIKEGEMTVEENGDISFVFTTFGGTKISAIYETPEVAVDNVFIDDNNVQKILRNGHLIIIKDGKEYDIMGNIIKP
;
A
#
# COMPACT_ATOMS: atom_id res chain seq x y z
N MET A 1 30.55 15.73 54.75
CA MET A 1 29.34 16.50 54.45
C MET A 1 28.20 15.50 54.22
N LYS A 2 27.28 15.38 55.18
CA LYS A 2 26.13 14.46 55.09
C LYS A 2 25.08 15.12 54.24
N LYS A 3 24.70 14.48 53.09
CA LYS A 3 23.56 14.89 52.29
C LYS A 3 22.29 14.33 52.94
N ILE A 4 21.44 15.22 53.42
CA ILE A 4 20.11 14.89 53.93
C ILE A 4 19.18 14.80 52.69
N PHE A 5 18.67 13.61 52.42
CA PHE A 5 17.61 13.42 51.48
C PHE A 5 16.25 13.66 52.17
N THR A 6 15.61 14.77 51.83
CA THR A 6 14.25 15.07 52.30
C THR A 6 13.26 14.31 51.41
N PHE A 7 12.63 13.27 51.95
CA PHE A 7 11.52 12.58 51.33
C PHE A 7 10.28 13.47 51.51
N ILE A 8 9.82 14.05 50.40
CA ILE A 8 8.51 14.73 50.38
C ILE A 8 7.45 13.65 50.16
N LEU A 9 6.76 13.35 51.23
CA LEU A 9 5.54 12.50 51.16
C LEU A 9 4.40 13.34 50.57
N LEU A 10 4.11 13.17 49.30
CA LEU A 10 2.91 13.75 48.69
C LEU A 10 1.72 12.96 49.18
N THR A 11 1.00 13.48 50.18
CA THR A 11 -0.32 12.97 50.57
C THR A 11 -1.29 13.38 49.45
N ALA A 12 -1.69 12.41 48.61
CA ALA A 12 -2.80 12.57 47.71
C ALA A 12 -4.08 12.79 48.55
N ALA A 13 -4.53 14.02 48.63
CA ALA A 13 -5.85 14.33 49.13
C ALA A 13 -6.86 13.82 48.09
N ALA A 14 -7.49 12.69 48.39
CA ALA A 14 -8.62 12.22 47.64
C ALA A 14 -9.77 13.21 47.84
N PHE A 15 -9.95 14.11 46.89
CA PHE A 15 -11.20 14.84 46.76
C PHE A 15 -12.25 13.88 46.20
N THR A 16 -13.00 13.24 47.08
CA THR A 16 -14.25 12.53 46.77
C THR A 16 -15.36 13.57 46.57
N SER A 17 -15.32 14.32 45.50
CA SER A 17 -16.57 14.79 44.93
C SER A 17 -17.15 13.61 44.17
N ALA A 18 -18.31 13.11 44.56
CA ALA A 18 -19.08 12.21 43.71
C ALA A 18 -19.37 13.00 42.41
N GLN A 19 -18.55 12.87 41.44
CA GLN A 19 -18.80 13.44 40.12
C GLN A 19 -19.79 12.48 39.47
N ASP A 20 -20.97 12.98 39.13
CA ASP A 20 -21.99 12.18 38.47
C ASP A 20 -21.37 11.57 37.20
N VAL A 21 -21.43 10.24 37.09
CA VAL A 21 -20.95 9.52 35.91
C VAL A 21 -21.80 9.95 34.72
N PRO A 22 -21.19 10.36 33.59
CA PRO A 22 -21.95 10.71 32.41
C PRO A 22 -22.89 9.59 31.96
N THR A 23 -24.05 9.95 31.44
CA THR A 23 -25.04 8.99 30.92
C THR A 23 -24.66 8.42 29.56
N SER A 24 -23.63 8.96 28.92
CA SER A 24 -23.05 8.48 27.68
C SER A 24 -21.65 9.06 27.46
N PHE A 25 -20.86 8.42 26.60
CA PHE A 25 -19.49 8.79 26.26
C PHE A 25 -19.34 8.94 24.75
N PRO A 26 -18.39 9.77 24.25
CA PRO A 26 -18.08 9.79 22.83
C PRO A 26 -17.68 8.40 22.34
N ARG A 27 -18.23 7.99 21.20
CA ARG A 27 -17.93 6.71 20.58
C ARG A 27 -16.82 6.84 19.57
N LYS A 28 -15.82 5.96 19.66
CA LYS A 28 -14.88 5.65 18.59
C LYS A 28 -15.24 4.28 18.01
N PHE A 29 -15.31 4.24 16.69
CA PHE A 29 -15.64 2.99 15.98
C PHE A 29 -14.39 2.15 15.77
N LEU A 30 -14.54 0.82 15.85
CA LEU A 30 -13.51 -0.10 15.40
C LEU A 30 -13.89 -0.69 14.05
N ILE A 31 -13.00 -0.52 13.10
CA ILE A 31 -13.02 -1.18 11.78
C ILE A 31 -12.10 -2.39 11.87
N GLU A 32 -12.65 -3.59 11.76
CA GLU A 32 -11.92 -4.84 11.60
C GLU A 32 -11.89 -5.19 10.10
N HIS A 33 -10.76 -4.98 9.45
CA HIS A 33 -10.55 -5.32 8.05
C HIS A 33 -9.89 -6.69 7.93
N PHE A 34 -10.39 -7.53 7.01
CA PHE A 34 -9.86 -8.86 6.76
C PHE A 34 -9.22 -8.89 5.39
N THR A 35 -7.94 -9.27 5.34
CA THR A 35 -7.05 -9.13 4.18
C THR A 35 -6.05 -10.29 4.11
N GLY A 36 -5.18 -10.28 3.11
CA GLY A 36 -4.06 -11.20 2.95
C GLY A 36 -3.17 -10.76 1.77
N ASP A 37 -1.89 -11.09 1.84
CA ASP A 37 -0.90 -10.69 0.84
C ASP A 37 -1.19 -11.24 -0.56
N GLY A 38 -1.78 -12.45 -0.64
CA GLY A 38 -2.20 -13.09 -1.88
C GLY A 38 -3.54 -12.61 -2.45
N CYS A 39 -4.28 -11.79 -1.70
CA CYS A 39 -5.60 -11.30 -2.08
C CYS A 39 -5.49 -10.13 -3.07
N GLY A 40 -5.67 -10.37 -4.36
CA GLY A 40 -5.52 -9.36 -5.42
C GLY A 40 -6.55 -8.22 -5.39
N TYR A 41 -7.68 -8.39 -4.71
CA TYR A 41 -8.69 -7.35 -4.53
C TYR A 41 -8.57 -6.59 -3.21
N CYS A 42 -7.71 -7.05 -2.29
CA CYS A 42 -7.59 -6.46 -0.99
C CYS A 42 -7.04 -5.01 -1.00
N PRO A 43 -6.11 -4.63 -1.89
CA PRO A 43 -5.74 -3.22 -2.03
C PRO A 43 -6.91 -2.31 -2.39
N GLY A 44 -7.82 -2.77 -3.25
CA GLY A 44 -9.07 -2.05 -3.55
C GLY A 44 -9.98 -1.91 -2.34
N GLY A 45 -10.07 -2.94 -1.50
CA GLY A 45 -10.79 -2.89 -0.23
C GLY A 45 -10.19 -1.88 0.74
N MET A 46 -8.87 -1.83 0.86
CA MET A 46 -8.18 -0.82 1.68
C MET A 46 -8.42 0.60 1.16
N TYR A 47 -8.33 0.80 -0.15
CA TYR A 47 -8.68 2.07 -0.78
C TYR A 47 -10.09 2.52 -0.40
N ALA A 48 -11.07 1.62 -0.51
CA ALA A 48 -12.44 1.92 -0.18
C ALA A 48 -12.63 2.33 1.29
N ILE A 49 -12.04 1.57 2.23
CA ILE A 49 -12.12 1.90 3.67
C ILE A 49 -11.46 3.25 3.95
N THR A 50 -10.30 3.52 3.36
CA THR A 50 -9.56 4.77 3.57
C THR A 50 -10.38 5.96 3.10
N ASN A 51 -10.83 5.96 1.85
CA ASN A 51 -11.41 7.16 1.22
C ASN A 51 -12.89 7.36 1.55
N TYR A 52 -13.63 6.28 1.78
CA TYR A 52 -15.08 6.40 1.99
C TYR A 52 -15.51 6.26 3.45
N LEU A 53 -14.68 5.69 4.30
CA LEU A 53 -15.04 5.48 5.69
C LEU A 53 -14.14 6.26 6.65
N GLN A 54 -12.82 6.07 6.58
CA GLN A 54 -11.88 6.71 7.50
C GLN A 54 -11.77 8.21 7.28
N GLU A 55 -11.76 8.68 6.03
CA GLU A 55 -11.73 10.11 5.70
C GLU A 55 -12.97 10.84 6.26
N GLN A 56 -14.13 10.21 6.19
CA GLN A 56 -15.37 10.76 6.75
C GLN A 56 -15.46 10.61 8.28
N ASN A 57 -14.67 9.73 8.89
CA ASN A 57 -14.66 9.44 10.31
C ASN A 57 -13.21 9.31 10.81
N PRO A 58 -12.47 10.44 10.93
CA PRO A 58 -11.04 10.41 11.29
C PRO A 58 -10.76 9.80 12.68
N SER A 59 -11.75 9.75 13.56
CA SER A 59 -11.65 9.11 14.88
C SER A 59 -11.86 7.59 14.85
N ALA A 60 -12.24 7.01 13.71
CA ALA A 60 -12.42 5.59 13.60
C ALA A 60 -11.07 4.88 13.71
N ILE A 61 -11.01 3.87 14.56
CA ILE A 61 -9.84 3.03 14.76
C ILE A 61 -9.93 1.87 13.78
N TRP A 62 -8.84 1.58 13.11
CA TRP A 62 -8.79 0.51 12.11
C TRP A 62 -7.70 -0.49 12.46
N VAL A 63 -8.06 -1.80 12.41
CA VAL A 63 -7.16 -2.93 12.54
C VAL A 63 -7.33 -3.88 11.36
N SER A 64 -6.24 -4.51 10.93
CA SER A 64 -6.22 -5.44 9.80
C SER A 64 -5.87 -6.85 10.27
N HIS A 65 -6.80 -7.77 10.07
CA HIS A 65 -6.62 -9.20 10.26
C HIS A 65 -6.13 -9.82 8.95
N HIS A 66 -4.95 -10.42 8.94
CA HIS A 66 -4.51 -11.24 7.82
C HIS A 66 -5.20 -12.62 7.91
N TYR A 67 -6.42 -12.67 7.37
CA TYR A 67 -7.31 -13.82 7.41
C TYR A 67 -8.40 -13.74 6.33
N GLY A 68 -8.83 -14.90 5.84
CA GLY A 68 -9.97 -15.02 4.93
C GLY A 68 -9.59 -15.28 3.47
N PHE A 69 -8.29 -15.31 3.14
CA PHE A 69 -7.82 -15.66 1.81
C PHE A 69 -6.69 -16.70 1.87
N ASN A 70 -5.47 -16.31 2.24
CA ASN A 70 -4.32 -17.19 2.41
C ASN A 70 -3.66 -16.91 3.76
N ASN A 71 -2.81 -17.82 4.22
CA ASN A 71 -1.90 -17.55 5.32
C ASN A 71 -0.65 -16.88 4.72
N ASP A 72 -0.22 -15.80 5.35
CA ASP A 72 0.97 -15.04 5.03
C ASP A 72 1.81 -14.78 6.30
N GLU A 73 2.87 -14.00 6.18
CA GLU A 73 3.79 -13.72 7.29
C GLU A 73 3.16 -12.91 8.45
N TYR A 74 1.99 -12.30 8.21
CA TYR A 74 1.26 -11.49 9.20
C TYR A 74 0.05 -12.24 9.79
N THR A 75 -0.18 -13.47 9.37
CA THR A 75 -1.30 -14.27 9.87
C THR A 75 -1.06 -14.73 11.28
N ILE A 76 -1.99 -14.41 12.19
CA ILE A 76 -2.01 -14.92 13.56
C ILE A 76 -3.25 -15.78 13.79
N PRO A 77 -3.18 -16.84 14.64
CA PRO A 77 -4.30 -17.75 14.89
C PRO A 77 -5.56 -17.06 15.45
N GLU A 78 -5.37 -15.99 16.21
CA GLU A 78 -6.44 -15.21 16.85
C GLU A 78 -7.32 -14.51 15.80
N SER A 79 -6.73 -14.03 14.70
CA SER A 79 -7.45 -13.43 13.57
C SER A 79 -8.45 -14.41 12.94
N ALA A 80 -8.09 -15.69 12.87
CA ALA A 80 -8.99 -16.72 12.36
C ALA A 80 -10.18 -16.95 13.31
N LYS A 81 -9.94 -16.95 14.64
CA LYS A 81 -11.01 -17.12 15.63
C LYS A 81 -12.01 -15.97 15.59
N ILE A 82 -11.51 -14.73 15.45
CA ILE A 82 -12.36 -13.54 15.32
C ILE A 82 -13.10 -13.57 14.00
N GLY A 83 -12.41 -13.79 12.86
CA GLY A 83 -13.02 -13.86 11.54
C GLY A 83 -14.16 -14.89 11.47
N ASN A 84 -13.95 -16.07 12.04
CA ASN A 84 -14.99 -17.10 12.15
C ASN A 84 -16.20 -16.63 12.98
N ALA A 85 -15.95 -15.97 14.12
CA ALA A 85 -17.02 -15.50 15.02
C ALA A 85 -17.87 -14.37 14.39
N VAL A 86 -17.27 -13.56 13.52
CA VAL A 86 -17.98 -12.51 12.77
C VAL A 86 -18.48 -12.98 11.40
N GLY A 87 -18.19 -14.24 11.02
CA GLY A 87 -18.73 -14.84 9.79
C GLY A 87 -17.99 -14.47 8.52
N VAL A 88 -16.69 -14.16 8.61
CA VAL A 88 -15.85 -13.88 7.43
C VAL A 88 -15.62 -15.15 6.63
N SER A 89 -16.03 -15.15 5.38
CA SER A 89 -15.88 -16.26 4.42
C SER A 89 -14.86 -15.98 3.32
N GLY A 90 -14.23 -14.82 3.30
CA GLY A 90 -13.27 -14.43 2.27
C GLY A 90 -12.74 -13.02 2.50
N ALA A 91 -11.71 -12.63 1.74
CA ALA A 91 -11.14 -11.29 1.74
C ALA A 91 -11.20 -10.66 0.33
N PRO A 92 -11.27 -9.30 0.22
CA PRO A 92 -11.39 -8.35 1.31
C PRO A 92 -12.73 -8.44 2.02
N ASN A 93 -12.74 -8.19 3.31
CA ASN A 93 -13.96 -8.12 4.11
C ASN A 93 -13.78 -7.08 5.21
N MET A 94 -14.87 -6.62 5.79
CA MET A 94 -14.84 -5.62 6.86
C MET A 94 -15.99 -5.86 7.84
N ALA A 95 -15.73 -5.66 9.12
CA ALA A 95 -16.75 -5.54 10.13
C ALA A 95 -16.62 -4.20 10.85
N LEU A 96 -17.73 -3.47 10.99
CA LEU A 96 -17.81 -2.22 11.73
C LEU A 96 -18.43 -2.48 13.09
N ASN A 97 -17.69 -2.28 14.18
CA ASN A 97 -18.08 -2.57 15.56
C ASN A 97 -18.71 -3.97 15.75
N ARG A 98 -18.40 -4.92 14.90
CA ARG A 98 -19.02 -6.26 14.85
C ARG A 98 -20.55 -6.26 14.73
N THR A 99 -21.15 -5.14 14.32
CA THR A 99 -22.59 -5.01 14.10
C THR A 99 -22.97 -5.13 12.64
N LYS A 100 -22.15 -4.61 11.75
CA LYS A 100 -22.36 -4.63 10.32
C LYS A 100 -21.12 -5.19 9.62
N GLN A 101 -21.33 -6.23 8.83
CA GLN A 101 -20.30 -6.85 8.03
C GLN A 101 -20.52 -6.51 6.56
N MET A 102 -19.43 -6.17 5.88
CA MET A 102 -19.41 -6.01 4.44
C MET A 102 -18.51 -7.07 3.84
N GLY A 103 -19.06 -7.94 3.05
CA GLY A 103 -18.31 -8.98 2.36
C GLY A 103 -17.34 -8.41 1.29
N SER A 104 -16.87 -9.27 0.40
CA SER A 104 -15.94 -8.94 -0.69
C SER A 104 -16.42 -7.82 -1.63
N THR A 105 -17.69 -7.45 -1.59
CA THR A 105 -18.27 -6.31 -2.32
C THR A 105 -17.62 -4.98 -2.01
N ILE A 106 -16.99 -4.84 -0.84
CA ILE A 106 -16.21 -3.64 -0.47
C ILE A 106 -15.17 -3.25 -1.52
N ALA A 107 -14.56 -4.23 -2.20
CA ALA A 107 -13.57 -3.97 -3.23
C ALA A 107 -14.17 -3.62 -4.59
N PHE A 108 -15.41 -4.04 -4.85
CA PHE A 108 -16.06 -3.87 -6.16
C PHE A 108 -17.05 -2.73 -6.21
N HIS A 109 -17.59 -2.34 -5.06
CA HIS A 109 -18.63 -1.34 -4.95
C HIS A 109 -18.36 -0.38 -3.77
N PRO A 110 -17.35 0.47 -3.86
CA PRO A 110 -17.03 1.42 -2.80
C PRO A 110 -18.20 2.33 -2.45
N GLY A 111 -19.13 2.59 -3.38
CA GLY A 111 -20.35 3.35 -3.15
C GLY A 111 -21.31 2.76 -2.11
N TYR A 112 -21.17 1.47 -1.73
CA TYR A 112 -21.94 0.90 -0.61
C TYR A 112 -21.39 1.28 0.76
N LEU A 113 -20.15 1.79 0.85
CA LEU A 113 -19.56 2.24 2.10
C LEU A 113 -20.25 3.48 2.70
N PRO A 114 -20.72 4.47 1.92
CA PRO A 114 -21.48 5.61 2.46
C PRO A 114 -22.77 5.20 3.17
N GLU A 115 -23.38 4.06 2.82
CA GLU A 115 -24.56 3.55 3.54
C GLU A 115 -24.23 3.06 4.96
N ILE A 116 -22.95 2.87 5.28
CA ILE A 116 -22.46 2.56 6.63
C ILE A 116 -22.16 3.83 7.41
N THR A 117 -22.61 4.97 6.96
CA THR A 117 -22.26 6.21 7.65
C THR A 117 -22.62 6.14 9.15
N ILE A 118 -21.58 6.40 9.93
CA ILE A 118 -21.55 6.42 11.39
C ILE A 118 -22.31 7.66 11.96
N LYS A 119 -23.05 8.39 11.11
CA LYS A 119 -23.53 9.75 11.41
C LYS A 119 -24.46 9.86 12.62
N ASP A 120 -25.13 8.78 12.96
CA ASP A 120 -26.19 8.83 13.97
C ASP A 120 -25.85 8.10 15.28
N ASP A 121 -24.70 7.40 15.34
CA ASP A 121 -24.30 6.61 16.50
C ASP A 121 -22.98 7.12 17.10
N THR A 122 -23.03 8.31 17.67
CA THR A 122 -21.85 9.04 18.17
C THR A 122 -21.58 8.84 19.66
N VAL A 123 -22.42 8.07 20.34
CA VAL A 123 -22.32 7.85 21.79
C VAL A 123 -22.23 6.38 22.15
N ALA A 124 -21.50 6.10 23.22
CA ALA A 124 -21.31 4.79 23.80
C ALA A 124 -21.76 4.76 25.27
N GLU A 125 -22.09 3.58 25.77
CA GLU A 125 -22.42 3.36 27.19
C GLU A 125 -21.20 3.27 28.10
N ALA A 126 -19.99 3.15 27.53
CA ALA A 126 -18.75 3.10 28.28
C ALA A 126 -17.64 3.89 27.59
N SER A 127 -16.74 4.48 28.36
CA SER A 127 -15.49 5.06 27.90
C SER A 127 -14.39 4.02 27.91
N VAL A 128 -13.35 4.23 27.08
CA VAL A 128 -12.10 3.46 27.08
C VAL A 128 -10.96 4.46 27.10
N VAL A 129 -10.05 4.31 28.06
CA VAL A 129 -8.86 5.16 28.22
C VAL A 129 -7.66 4.27 28.37
N ILE A 130 -6.63 4.52 27.54
CA ILE A 130 -5.34 3.81 27.60
C ILE A 130 -4.32 4.72 28.26
N SER A 131 -3.64 4.17 29.30
CA SER A 131 -2.43 4.74 29.86
C SER A 131 -1.35 3.68 29.79
N HIS A 132 -0.16 4.02 29.31
CA HIS A 132 0.91 3.04 29.19
C HIS A 132 2.28 3.68 29.34
N THR A 133 3.28 2.83 29.63
CA THR A 133 4.71 3.19 29.58
C THR A 133 5.48 2.13 28.83
N TYR A 134 6.38 2.55 27.97
CA TYR A 134 7.25 1.66 27.20
C TYR A 134 8.71 1.86 27.58
N ASN A 135 9.39 0.79 27.94
CA ASN A 135 10.82 0.77 28.21
C ASN A 135 11.57 0.23 26.98
N ALA A 136 12.29 1.10 26.27
CA ALA A 136 12.98 0.75 25.03
C ALA A 136 14.17 -0.22 25.25
N GLU A 137 14.79 -0.25 26.44
CA GLU A 137 15.92 -1.13 26.72
C GLU A 137 15.45 -2.59 26.95
N THR A 138 14.36 -2.76 27.67
CA THR A 138 13.81 -4.08 27.99
C THR A 138 12.69 -4.50 27.06
N ARG A 139 12.22 -3.58 26.19
CA ARG A 139 11.05 -3.72 25.32
C ARG A 139 9.76 -4.05 26.08
N GLN A 140 9.75 -3.78 27.38
CA GLN A 140 8.56 -3.99 28.22
C GLN A 140 7.57 -2.84 28.04
N LEU A 141 6.30 -3.21 27.88
CA LEU A 141 5.17 -2.32 27.81
C LEU A 141 4.22 -2.61 28.96
N ASP A 142 4.04 -1.66 29.86
CA ASP A 142 3.05 -1.71 30.94
C ASP A 142 1.84 -0.89 30.52
N ILE A 143 0.65 -1.49 30.52
CA ILE A 143 -0.60 -0.91 30.01
C ILE A 143 -1.63 -0.92 31.13
N THR A 144 -2.31 0.19 31.33
CA THR A 144 -3.55 0.26 32.10
C THR A 144 -4.67 0.74 31.22
N VAL A 145 -5.71 -0.06 31.06
CA VAL A 145 -6.96 0.36 30.40
C VAL A 145 -8.02 0.55 31.44
N SER A 146 -8.64 1.71 31.43
CA SER A 146 -9.68 2.06 32.39
C SER A 146 -10.84 2.80 31.71
N GLY A 147 -11.94 2.94 32.40
CA GLY A 147 -13.07 3.70 31.91
C GLY A 147 -14.23 3.76 32.88
N GLN A 148 -15.24 4.52 32.50
CA GLN A 148 -16.51 4.65 33.20
C GLN A 148 -17.63 3.98 32.36
N VAL A 149 -18.67 3.55 33.03
CA VAL A 149 -19.83 2.86 32.45
C VAL A 149 -21.10 3.60 32.86
N ALA A 150 -21.89 4.01 31.87
CA ALA A 150 -23.16 4.70 32.12
C ALA A 150 -24.25 3.76 32.68
N ASN A 151 -24.20 2.48 32.30
CA ASN A 151 -25.15 1.47 32.77
C ASN A 151 -24.86 1.07 34.20
N THR A 152 -25.73 1.43 35.12
CA THR A 152 -25.62 1.13 36.57
C THR A 152 -25.83 -0.35 36.92
N GLU A 153 -26.43 -1.11 36.00
CA GLU A 153 -26.69 -2.54 36.17
C GLU A 153 -25.57 -3.42 35.62
N ALA A 154 -24.61 -2.84 34.86
CA ALA A 154 -23.52 -3.60 34.31
C ALA A 154 -22.50 -3.96 35.39
N THR A 155 -22.16 -5.23 35.48
CA THR A 155 -21.19 -5.78 36.46
C THR A 155 -19.89 -6.21 35.83
N GLU A 156 -19.88 -6.50 34.52
CA GLU A 156 -18.68 -6.99 33.84
C GLU A 156 -18.78 -6.78 32.33
N TYR A 157 -17.61 -6.65 31.70
CA TYR A 157 -17.40 -6.60 30.24
C TYR A 157 -16.22 -7.47 29.84
N LEU A 158 -16.05 -7.70 28.53
CA LEU A 158 -14.82 -8.23 27.97
C LEU A 158 -13.99 -7.06 27.43
N LEU A 159 -12.76 -6.93 27.90
CA LEU A 159 -11.78 -5.96 27.45
C LEU A 159 -10.75 -6.66 26.58
N SER A 160 -10.70 -6.34 25.31
CA SER A 160 -9.64 -6.77 24.39
C SER A 160 -8.59 -5.68 24.27
N VAL A 161 -7.31 -6.09 24.38
CA VAL A 161 -6.14 -5.25 24.14
C VAL A 161 -5.23 -5.96 23.15
N LEU A 162 -4.81 -5.25 22.11
CA LEU A 162 -3.93 -5.78 21.06
C LEU A 162 -2.86 -4.75 20.65
N ILE A 163 -1.81 -5.23 20.03
CA ILE A 163 -0.79 -4.41 19.38
C ILE A 163 -0.98 -4.53 17.85
N LYS A 164 -1.09 -3.40 17.20
CA LYS A 164 -1.00 -3.31 15.73
C LYS A 164 0.28 -2.60 15.32
N GLU A 165 0.78 -2.94 14.14
CA GLU A 165 1.95 -2.33 13.54
C GLU A 165 1.63 -1.81 12.14
N ASN A 166 2.18 -0.66 11.83
CA ASN A 166 2.10 0.00 10.53
C ASN A 166 3.44 -0.12 9.80
N ARG A 167 3.46 0.27 8.51
CA ARG A 167 4.67 0.33 7.68
C ARG A 167 5.40 -1.01 7.54
N LEU A 168 4.66 -2.10 7.60
CA LEU A 168 5.19 -3.43 7.37
C LEU A 168 5.39 -3.67 5.88
N VAL A 169 6.63 -3.91 5.55
CA VAL A 169 7.05 -4.04 4.18
C VAL A 169 7.00 -5.50 3.75
N GLY A 170 6.17 -5.81 2.78
CA GLY A 170 5.97 -7.15 2.24
C GLY A 170 5.55 -7.14 0.78
N LYS A 171 5.18 -8.29 0.28
CA LYS A 171 4.57 -8.45 -1.04
C LYS A 171 3.04 -8.30 -0.92
N GLN A 172 2.38 -7.90 -2.01
CA GLN A 172 0.94 -7.88 -2.14
C GLN A 172 0.53 -8.23 -3.57
N ALA A 173 -0.37 -9.18 -3.74
CA ALA A 173 -1.08 -9.34 -5.01
C ALA A 173 -2.02 -8.16 -5.20
N ASP A 174 -2.05 -7.62 -6.42
CA ASP A 174 -2.97 -6.54 -6.77
C ASP A 174 -3.44 -6.73 -8.20
N TYR A 175 -4.71 -7.08 -8.40
CA TYR A 175 -5.27 -7.29 -9.73
C TYR A 175 -5.44 -5.99 -10.51
N ASP A 176 -5.48 -4.87 -9.82
CA ASP A 176 -5.56 -3.56 -10.44
C ASP A 176 -4.18 -3.03 -10.85
N TYR A 177 -3.11 -3.72 -10.42
CA TYR A 177 -1.72 -3.36 -10.66
C TYR A 177 -1.08 -4.17 -11.78
N SER A 178 -1.90 -4.70 -12.68
CA SER A 178 -1.37 -5.46 -13.80
C SER A 178 -1.60 -4.74 -15.10
N TYR A 179 -0.49 -4.43 -15.77
CA TYR A 179 -0.56 -4.10 -17.21
C TYR A 179 -0.82 -5.41 -17.96
N LYS A 180 -2.08 -5.65 -18.31
CA LYS A 180 -2.54 -6.88 -18.99
C LYS A 180 -2.42 -8.19 -18.17
N GLY A 181 -2.82 -8.20 -16.90
CA GLY A 181 -2.87 -9.42 -16.09
C GLY A 181 -2.79 -9.17 -14.59
N SER A 182 -2.84 -10.19 -13.76
CA SER A 182 -2.64 -10.08 -12.31
C SER A 182 -1.16 -9.95 -11.98
N GLY A 183 -0.81 -9.06 -11.04
CA GLY A 183 0.58 -8.81 -10.64
C GLY A 183 0.77 -8.80 -9.13
N TRP A 184 2.02 -8.95 -8.73
CA TRP A 184 2.49 -8.75 -7.37
C TRP A 184 3.32 -7.47 -7.30
N LYS A 185 3.23 -6.76 -6.18
CA LYS A 185 4.04 -5.56 -5.94
C LYS A 185 4.68 -5.62 -4.56
N GLU A 186 5.72 -4.83 -4.37
CA GLU A 186 6.16 -4.46 -3.04
C GLU A 186 5.11 -3.51 -2.44
N TYR A 187 4.73 -3.78 -1.20
CA TYR A 187 3.59 -3.13 -0.55
C TYR A 187 3.93 -2.80 0.89
N MET A 188 3.43 -1.68 1.35
CA MET A 188 3.49 -1.31 2.75
C MET A 188 2.16 -1.63 3.42
N HIS A 189 2.13 -2.74 4.15
CA HIS A 189 0.97 -3.11 4.95
C HIS A 189 0.85 -2.19 6.16
N ALA A 190 -0.37 -1.85 6.50
CA ALA A 190 -0.67 -0.95 7.60
C ALA A 190 -1.76 -1.55 8.51
N ARG A 191 -1.74 -1.13 9.76
CA ARG A 191 -2.75 -1.48 10.76
C ARG A 191 -2.82 -2.97 11.07
N VAL A 192 -1.75 -3.69 10.78
CA VAL A 192 -1.68 -5.15 10.93
C VAL A 192 -1.67 -5.53 12.39
N ILE A 193 -2.59 -6.38 12.80
CA ILE A 193 -2.58 -6.93 14.16
C ILE A 193 -1.38 -7.87 14.30
N ARG A 194 -0.50 -7.56 15.27
CA ARG A 194 0.69 -8.36 15.54
C ARG A 194 0.43 -9.39 16.61
N ASP A 195 -0.28 -9.00 17.68
CA ASP A 195 -0.65 -9.92 18.76
C ASP A 195 -1.77 -9.33 19.61
N PHE A 196 -2.42 -10.20 20.38
CA PHE A 196 -3.35 -9.85 21.43
C PHE A 196 -2.67 -9.94 22.79
N VAL A 197 -2.69 -8.84 23.54
CA VAL A 197 -2.16 -8.78 24.91
C VAL A 197 -3.10 -9.50 25.90
N THR A 198 -4.40 -9.47 25.63
CA THR A 198 -5.45 -10.22 26.32
C THR A 198 -5.82 -11.48 25.54
N ALA A 199 -6.75 -12.27 26.06
CA ALA A 199 -7.46 -13.23 25.23
C ALA A 199 -8.09 -12.54 24.01
N HIS A 200 -8.16 -13.23 22.86
CA HIS A 200 -8.62 -12.64 21.58
C HIS A 200 -10.07 -12.10 21.59
N PHE A 201 -10.90 -12.59 22.53
CA PHE A 201 -12.24 -12.03 22.78
C PHE A 201 -12.30 -11.16 24.03
N GLY A 202 -11.15 -10.86 24.62
CA GLY A 202 -10.99 -10.04 25.80
C GLY A 202 -10.92 -10.84 27.10
N ASP A 203 -10.34 -10.20 28.10
CA ASP A 203 -10.36 -10.64 29.49
C ASP A 203 -11.58 -10.04 30.17
N THR A 204 -12.17 -10.77 31.11
CA THR A 204 -13.29 -10.25 31.88
C THR A 204 -12.81 -9.17 32.84
N VAL A 205 -13.40 -7.96 32.72
CA VAL A 205 -13.18 -6.84 33.64
C VAL A 205 -14.44 -6.61 34.50
N GLN A 206 -14.26 -6.46 35.79
CA GLN A 206 -15.34 -6.16 36.71
C GLN A 206 -15.63 -4.67 36.74
N VAL A 207 -16.90 -4.30 36.82
CA VAL A 207 -17.37 -2.93 36.95
C VAL A 207 -17.75 -2.71 38.43
N GLU A 208 -17.03 -1.80 39.07
CA GLU A 208 -17.30 -1.38 40.43
C GLU A 208 -17.54 0.14 40.46
N ASN A 209 -18.64 0.57 41.06
CA ASN A 209 -19.02 2.00 41.10
C ASN A 209 -19.02 2.66 39.74
N GLN A 210 -19.56 1.99 38.71
CA GLN A 210 -19.60 2.45 37.31
C GLN A 210 -18.20 2.71 36.71
N ALA A 211 -17.17 2.04 37.20
CA ALA A 211 -15.82 2.14 36.68
C ALA A 211 -15.16 0.75 36.56
N TYR A 212 -14.20 0.67 35.64
CA TYR A 212 -13.37 -0.51 35.51
C TYR A 212 -11.91 -0.08 35.29
N SER A 213 -10.98 -0.98 35.63
CA SER A 213 -9.55 -0.84 35.35
C SER A 213 -8.89 -2.19 35.20
N HIS A 214 -8.00 -2.34 34.23
CA HIS A 214 -7.24 -3.54 34.00
C HIS A 214 -5.80 -3.21 33.65
N THR A 215 -4.84 -3.82 34.34
CA THR A 215 -3.42 -3.58 34.10
C THR A 215 -2.78 -4.84 33.52
N LEU A 216 -1.96 -4.64 32.49
CA LEU A 216 -1.31 -5.66 31.70
C LEU A 216 0.16 -5.31 31.51
N THR A 217 1.01 -6.33 31.39
CA THR A 217 2.40 -6.18 30.99
C THR A 217 2.66 -7.05 29.76
N TYR A 218 3.35 -6.51 28.77
CA TYR A 218 3.66 -7.19 27.54
C TYR A 218 5.10 -6.89 27.10
N THR A 219 5.76 -7.84 26.45
CA THR A 219 7.10 -7.62 25.87
C THR A 219 6.98 -7.51 24.36
N ILE A 220 7.34 -6.37 23.80
CA ILE A 220 7.33 -6.12 22.37
C ILE A 220 8.40 -6.97 21.69
N ALA A 221 8.01 -7.73 20.67
CA ALA A 221 8.90 -8.62 19.94
C ALA A 221 10.06 -7.84 19.25
N GLU A 222 11.23 -8.46 19.16
CA GLU A 222 12.45 -7.81 18.69
C GLU A 222 12.34 -7.31 17.25
N GLU A 223 11.61 -8.05 16.40
CA GLU A 223 11.41 -7.74 14.99
C GLU A 223 10.38 -6.63 14.73
N TRP A 224 9.62 -6.18 15.73
CA TRP A 224 8.67 -5.07 15.55
C TRP A 224 9.35 -3.73 15.74
N VAL A 225 8.87 -2.73 15.00
CA VAL A 225 9.34 -1.34 15.11
C VAL A 225 8.40 -0.57 16.03
N PRO A 226 8.80 -0.29 17.30
CA PRO A 226 7.90 0.29 18.31
C PRO A 226 7.28 1.62 17.89
N GLU A 227 8.02 2.45 17.14
CA GLU A 227 7.55 3.74 16.64
C GLU A 227 6.41 3.61 15.61
N ASN A 228 6.28 2.43 15.01
CA ASN A 228 5.21 2.09 14.06
C ASN A 228 4.07 1.32 14.73
N CYS A 229 4.14 1.08 16.03
CA CYS A 229 3.13 0.32 16.76
C CYS A 229 2.13 1.21 17.50
N CYS A 230 0.90 0.71 17.61
CA CYS A 230 -0.14 1.27 18.48
C CYS A 230 -0.71 0.18 19.40
N VAL A 231 -1.03 0.58 20.62
CA VAL A 231 -1.92 -0.17 21.50
C VAL A 231 -3.35 0.15 21.11
N VAL A 232 -4.18 -0.85 20.93
CA VAL A 232 -5.62 -0.71 20.69
C VAL A 232 -6.37 -1.46 21.77
N ALA A 233 -7.36 -0.81 22.38
CA ALA A 233 -8.23 -1.41 23.38
C ALA A 233 -9.70 -1.20 23.01
N TYR A 234 -10.54 -2.22 23.25
CA TYR A 234 -11.98 -2.12 23.04
C TYR A 234 -12.78 -3.00 23.98
N LEU A 235 -14.00 -2.54 24.28
CA LEU A 235 -14.95 -3.26 25.12
C LEU A 235 -16.03 -3.95 24.30
N THR A 236 -16.41 -5.16 24.74
CA THR A 236 -17.61 -5.84 24.27
C THR A 236 -18.41 -6.37 25.47
N PRO A 237 -19.72 -6.60 25.33
CA PRO A 237 -20.45 -7.38 26.29
C PRO A 237 -19.94 -8.85 26.27
N LEU A 238 -20.33 -9.64 27.25
CA LEU A 238 -19.96 -11.07 27.32
C LEU A 238 -20.36 -11.89 26.09
N THR A 239 -21.29 -11.37 25.29
CA THR A 239 -21.71 -11.92 24.00
C THR A 239 -20.68 -11.68 22.88
N LYS A 240 -19.57 -10.96 23.16
CA LYS A 240 -18.46 -10.65 22.23
C LYS A 240 -18.80 -9.68 21.11
N LYS A 241 -20.01 -9.16 21.08
CA LYS A 241 -20.53 -8.15 20.13
C LYS A 241 -21.80 -7.47 20.65
N PRO A 242 -22.09 -6.20 20.29
CA PRO A 242 -21.21 -5.34 19.47
C PRO A 242 -19.96 -4.88 20.22
N ILE A 243 -19.02 -4.24 19.52
CA ILE A 243 -17.99 -3.44 20.17
C ILE A 243 -18.65 -2.15 20.65
N ILE A 244 -18.55 -1.90 21.95
CA ILE A 244 -19.23 -0.79 22.64
C ILE A 244 -18.48 0.50 22.37
N ASN A 245 -17.17 0.49 22.61
CA ASN A 245 -16.27 1.62 22.38
C ASN A 245 -14.84 1.11 22.24
N ALA A 246 -13.99 1.93 21.65
CA ALA A 246 -12.58 1.61 21.42
C ALA A 246 -11.70 2.83 21.68
N GLU A 247 -10.40 2.58 21.91
CA GLU A 247 -9.37 3.60 21.99
C GLU A 247 -8.06 3.05 21.40
N GLN A 248 -7.19 3.97 20.91
CA GLN A 248 -5.84 3.63 20.52
C GLN A 248 -4.84 4.69 21.00
N ALA A 249 -3.62 4.27 21.23
CA ALA A 249 -2.50 5.14 21.55
C ALA A 249 -1.24 4.66 20.82
N PRO A 250 -0.39 5.57 20.30
CA PRO A 250 0.94 5.21 19.80
C PRO A 250 1.74 4.53 20.92
N LEU A 251 2.48 3.46 20.60
CA LEU A 251 3.25 2.71 21.61
C LEU A 251 4.40 3.55 22.17
N VAL A 252 5.06 4.36 21.32
CA VAL A 252 6.11 5.28 21.72
C VAL A 252 5.54 6.70 21.79
N GLU A 253 5.68 7.34 22.96
CA GLU A 253 5.19 8.70 23.18
C GLU A 253 5.81 9.69 22.18
N GLY A 254 5.01 10.61 21.67
CA GLY A 254 5.43 11.62 20.69
C GLY A 254 5.53 11.13 19.24
N THR A 255 5.23 9.85 18.99
CA THR A 255 5.10 9.33 17.61
C THR A 255 3.64 9.30 17.18
N THR A 256 3.39 8.98 15.91
CA THR A 256 2.05 8.71 15.38
C THR A 256 1.70 7.21 15.43
N GLY A 257 2.64 6.34 15.85
CA GLY A 257 2.50 4.89 15.73
C GLY A 257 2.44 4.44 14.27
N GLY A 258 2.96 5.24 13.34
CA GLY A 258 2.88 4.98 11.91
C GLY A 258 1.49 5.20 11.31
N GLU A 259 0.54 5.76 12.07
CA GLU A 259 -0.83 6.10 11.63
C GLU A 259 -0.86 7.35 10.76
N GLU A 260 -0.11 7.34 9.66
CA GLU A 260 -0.20 8.40 8.68
C GLU A 260 -1.38 8.15 7.76
N PHE A 261 -2.00 9.23 7.30
CA PHE A 261 -3.07 9.15 6.32
C PHE A 261 -2.46 8.86 4.94
N TYR A 262 -2.77 7.69 4.40
CA TYR A 262 -2.43 7.33 3.03
C TYR A 262 -3.69 7.46 2.17
N PRO A 263 -3.77 8.44 1.25
CA PRO A 263 -4.98 8.70 0.46
C PRO A 263 -5.50 7.47 -0.29
N TYR A 264 -4.65 6.48 -0.50
CA TYR A 264 -5.00 5.26 -1.24
C TYR A 264 -4.72 3.98 -0.47
N GLY A 265 -4.32 4.03 0.81
CA GLY A 265 -3.95 2.86 1.61
C GLY A 265 -2.76 2.09 1.05
N ILE A 266 -2.01 2.68 0.12
CA ILE A 266 -0.94 2.04 -0.61
C ILE A 266 0.26 2.97 -0.64
N GLU A 267 1.28 2.66 0.16
CA GLU A 267 2.65 3.06 -0.13
C GLU A 267 3.39 1.86 -0.73
N GLU A 268 4.05 2.10 -1.86
CA GLU A 268 5.01 1.16 -2.40
C GLU A 268 6.25 1.19 -1.53
N LYS A 269 6.83 0.00 -1.30
CA LYS A 269 8.06 -0.11 -0.53
C LYS A 269 9.17 0.74 -1.12
N SER A 270 9.83 1.54 -0.28
CA SER A 270 11.16 2.04 -0.56
C SER A 270 12.12 0.86 -0.61
N GLY A 271 12.73 0.62 -1.75
CA GLY A 271 13.74 -0.40 -1.97
C GLY A 271 15.11 0.21 -2.26
N PRO A 272 16.16 -0.63 -2.39
CA PRO A 272 17.46 -0.16 -2.83
C PRO A 272 17.34 0.47 -4.21
N ASN A 273 18.13 1.54 -4.43
CA ASN A 273 18.23 2.18 -5.74
C ASN A 273 18.54 1.16 -6.81
N LYS A 274 17.95 1.33 -8.00
CA LYS A 274 18.12 0.42 -9.13
C LYS A 274 18.85 1.13 -10.25
N SER A 275 19.79 0.40 -10.87
CA SER A 275 20.40 0.81 -12.14
C SER A 275 20.01 -0.23 -13.19
N ILE A 276 19.42 0.23 -14.29
CA ILE A 276 18.86 -0.64 -15.33
C ILE A 276 19.46 -0.25 -16.67
N GLU A 277 19.90 -1.22 -17.42
CA GLU A 277 20.27 -1.10 -18.83
C GLU A 277 19.18 -1.75 -19.67
N PHE A 278 18.55 -0.97 -20.52
CA PHE A 278 17.63 -1.47 -21.53
C PHE A 278 18.38 -1.66 -22.85
N ASP A 279 18.02 -2.70 -23.57
CA ASP A 279 18.65 -3.05 -24.85
C ASP A 279 17.65 -3.18 -26.00
N SER A 280 16.38 -2.93 -25.71
CA SER A 280 15.31 -2.92 -26.70
C SER A 280 14.30 -1.83 -26.39
N ILE A 281 13.83 -1.13 -27.42
CA ILE A 281 12.84 -0.09 -27.37
C ILE A 281 11.75 -0.29 -28.42
N GLN A 282 10.51 0.00 -28.05
CA GLN A 282 9.38 0.12 -28.97
C GLN A 282 8.65 1.42 -28.65
N ILE A 283 8.27 2.17 -29.67
CA ILE A 283 7.55 3.43 -29.53
C ILE A 283 6.25 3.30 -30.29
N ASN A 284 5.14 3.46 -29.59
CA ASN A 284 3.80 3.35 -30.15
C ASN A 284 3.04 4.66 -29.93
N LYS A 285 2.34 5.15 -30.93
CA LYS A 285 1.37 6.23 -30.75
C LYS A 285 0.08 5.60 -30.24
N VAL A 286 -0.28 5.89 -28.99
CA VAL A 286 -1.45 5.27 -28.33
C VAL A 286 -2.66 6.19 -28.31
N GLU A 287 -2.45 7.50 -28.35
CA GLU A 287 -3.46 8.54 -28.46
C GLU A 287 -2.95 9.67 -29.36
N GLU A 288 -3.81 10.64 -29.72
CA GLU A 288 -3.44 11.75 -30.61
C GLU A 288 -2.19 12.48 -30.16
N ASN A 289 -2.05 12.73 -28.86
CA ASN A 289 -0.94 13.45 -28.26
C ASN A 289 -0.16 12.61 -27.24
N LYS A 290 -0.10 11.30 -27.41
CA LYS A 290 0.56 10.42 -26.45
C LYS A 290 1.33 9.29 -27.12
N LEU A 291 2.61 9.18 -26.78
CA LEU A 291 3.47 8.06 -27.13
C LEU A 291 3.62 7.12 -25.95
N GLU A 292 3.55 5.83 -26.19
CA GLU A 292 3.99 4.77 -25.27
C GLU A 292 5.41 4.35 -25.68
N ILE A 293 6.34 4.46 -24.75
CA ILE A 293 7.73 4.02 -24.90
C ILE A 293 7.89 2.76 -24.05
N LEU A 294 8.02 1.63 -24.71
CA LEU A 294 8.26 0.33 -24.07
C LEU A 294 9.75 0.00 -24.17
N LEU A 295 10.41 -0.07 -23.03
CA LEU A 295 11.82 -0.41 -22.89
C LEU A 295 11.92 -1.81 -22.27
N ILE A 296 12.81 -2.66 -22.78
CA ILE A 296 12.99 -4.03 -22.31
C ILE A 296 14.47 -4.28 -22.08
N SER A 297 14.83 -4.85 -20.91
CA SER A 297 16.16 -5.36 -20.64
C SER A 297 16.22 -6.85 -20.97
N SER A 298 17.22 -7.28 -21.71
CA SER A 298 17.47 -8.71 -21.98
C SER A 298 17.93 -9.47 -20.74
N LYS A 299 18.49 -8.74 -19.73
CA LYS A 299 18.96 -9.33 -18.48
C LYS A 299 17.80 -10.00 -17.74
N SER A 300 17.92 -11.29 -17.47
CA SER A 300 16.91 -12.04 -16.72
C SER A 300 17.11 -11.86 -15.21
N VAL A 301 16.01 -11.57 -14.53
CA VAL A 301 15.95 -11.52 -13.06
C VAL A 301 15.12 -12.71 -12.58
N LYS A 302 15.68 -13.53 -11.68
CA LYS A 302 14.95 -14.66 -11.11
C LYS A 302 14.06 -14.17 -9.96
N THR A 303 12.78 -14.47 -10.03
CA THR A 303 11.81 -14.20 -8.97
C THR A 303 11.19 -15.51 -8.47
N ASN A 304 10.42 -15.44 -7.38
CA ASN A 304 9.65 -16.59 -6.88
C ASN A 304 8.58 -17.07 -7.88
N TYR A 305 8.25 -16.27 -8.88
CA TYR A 305 7.24 -16.55 -9.92
C TYR A 305 7.87 -17.05 -11.22
N GLY A 306 9.19 -17.17 -11.27
CA GLY A 306 9.94 -17.59 -12.44
C GLY A 306 10.91 -16.53 -12.97
N PRO A 307 11.52 -16.78 -14.14
CA PRO A 307 12.40 -15.81 -14.77
C PRO A 307 11.60 -14.61 -15.29
N THR A 308 12.09 -13.41 -14.99
CA THR A 308 11.51 -12.14 -15.44
C THR A 308 12.53 -11.33 -16.22
N LYS A 309 12.05 -10.35 -16.97
CA LYS A 309 12.84 -9.26 -17.57
C LYS A 309 12.35 -7.93 -17.01
N THR A 310 13.26 -6.97 -16.88
CA THR A 310 12.86 -5.61 -16.53
C THR A 310 12.26 -4.93 -17.74
N VAL A 311 11.11 -4.31 -17.57
CA VAL A 311 10.44 -3.48 -18.57
C VAL A 311 10.21 -2.09 -18.02
N GLY A 312 10.38 -1.06 -18.85
CA GLY A 312 9.96 0.30 -18.59
C GLY A 312 8.80 0.64 -19.53
N ILE A 313 7.72 1.16 -19.00
CA ILE A 313 6.59 1.67 -19.79
C ILE A 313 6.47 3.14 -19.46
N VAL A 314 6.74 3.99 -20.43
CA VAL A 314 6.76 5.45 -20.24
C VAL A 314 5.76 6.06 -21.20
N TYR A 315 4.83 6.84 -20.67
CA TYR A 315 3.86 7.59 -21.46
C TYR A 315 4.30 9.04 -21.58
N LEU A 316 4.65 9.45 -22.78
CA LEU A 316 5.06 10.82 -23.12
C LEU A 316 3.94 11.56 -23.84
N ASN A 317 3.53 12.70 -23.31
CA ASN A 317 2.55 13.57 -23.94
C ASN A 317 3.28 14.51 -24.92
N THR A 318 3.02 14.38 -26.20
CA THR A 318 3.65 15.15 -27.26
C THR A 318 2.77 15.22 -28.50
N GLU A 319 2.80 16.34 -29.21
CA GLU A 319 2.17 16.48 -30.52
C GLU A 319 2.98 15.80 -31.64
N ALA A 320 4.23 15.43 -31.35
CA ALA A 320 5.10 14.77 -32.33
C ALA A 320 4.67 13.31 -32.57
N ASP A 321 4.81 12.84 -33.81
CA ASP A 321 4.51 11.45 -34.17
C ASP A 321 5.65 10.48 -33.81
N SER A 322 6.78 10.99 -33.30
CA SER A 322 7.95 10.22 -32.91
C SER A 322 8.66 10.85 -31.72
N LEU A 323 9.44 10.05 -31.00
CA LEU A 323 10.26 10.52 -29.90
C LEU A 323 11.32 11.49 -30.40
N GLN A 324 11.38 12.69 -29.86
CA GLN A 324 12.32 13.73 -30.21
C GLN A 324 13.41 13.84 -29.14
N ALA A 325 14.58 14.41 -29.51
CA ALA A 325 15.59 14.78 -28.53
C ALA A 325 15.06 15.88 -27.60
N GLY A 326 15.35 15.77 -26.32
CA GLY A 326 14.87 16.71 -25.32
C GLY A 326 14.89 16.16 -23.90
N ILE A 327 14.49 17.00 -22.96
CA ILE A 327 14.32 16.63 -21.53
C ILE A 327 12.83 16.66 -21.21
N TYR A 328 12.33 15.56 -20.67
CA TYR A 328 10.92 15.33 -20.38
C TYR A 328 10.72 15.08 -18.89
N PRO A 329 10.23 16.08 -18.14
CA PRO A 329 9.93 15.92 -16.72
C PRO A 329 8.73 15.00 -16.50
N VAL A 330 8.69 14.32 -15.35
CA VAL A 330 7.50 13.59 -14.91
C VAL A 330 6.54 14.58 -14.26
N CYS A 331 5.28 14.57 -14.69
CA CYS A 331 4.22 15.41 -14.16
C CYS A 331 2.97 14.60 -13.86
N GLU A 332 2.17 15.08 -12.91
CA GLU A 332 0.80 14.60 -12.74
C GLU A 332 -0.06 15.04 -13.94
N GLY A 333 -0.84 14.12 -14.49
CA GLY A 333 -1.70 14.37 -15.65
C GLY A 333 -0.95 14.39 -16.98
N ASP A 334 -1.63 14.88 -18.03
CA ASP A 334 -1.23 14.76 -19.42
C ASP A 334 -0.70 16.10 -20.00
N SER A 335 0.25 16.72 -19.32
CA SER A 335 0.87 17.96 -19.78
C SER A 335 1.79 17.70 -21.00
N LEU A 336 1.63 18.46 -22.09
CA LEU A 336 2.49 18.36 -23.28
C LEU A 336 3.96 18.60 -22.93
N GLY A 337 4.84 17.80 -23.52
CA GLY A 337 6.27 17.82 -23.25
C GLY A 337 6.66 17.16 -21.93
N ALA A 338 5.77 16.41 -21.31
CA ALA A 338 6.01 15.75 -20.04
C ALA A 338 5.61 14.26 -20.06
N ILE A 339 6.23 13.50 -19.16
CA ILE A 339 5.89 12.10 -18.88
C ILE A 339 4.74 12.07 -17.89
N THR A 340 3.71 11.31 -18.19
CA THR A 340 2.61 11.07 -17.25
C THR A 340 3.11 10.20 -16.09
N ALA A 341 3.03 10.72 -14.86
CA ALA A 341 3.32 9.94 -13.66
C ALA A 341 2.43 8.69 -13.56
N GLY A 342 2.93 7.65 -12.89
CA GLY A 342 2.13 6.46 -12.62
C GLY A 342 0.98 6.79 -11.67
N TYR A 343 -0.26 6.45 -12.04
CA TYR A 343 -1.42 6.72 -11.21
C TYR A 343 -2.41 5.54 -11.26
N ARG A 344 -3.32 5.54 -10.33
CA ARG A 344 -4.52 4.71 -10.39
C ARG A 344 -5.60 5.49 -11.13
N ILE A 345 -6.17 4.91 -12.15
CA ILE A 345 -7.35 5.48 -12.80
C ILE A 345 -8.53 5.10 -11.94
N ASP A 346 -8.92 6.01 -11.06
CA ASP A 346 -10.15 6.06 -10.28
C ASP A 346 -10.67 4.72 -9.66
N GLU A 347 -11.94 4.74 -9.40
CA GLU A 347 -12.74 3.67 -8.80
C GLU A 347 -12.84 2.40 -9.69
N GLN A 348 -12.43 2.46 -10.95
CA GLN A 348 -12.55 1.38 -11.92
C GLN A 348 -11.28 0.55 -12.12
N ARG A 349 -10.21 0.86 -11.38
CA ARG A 349 -9.06 -0.02 -11.20
C ARG A 349 -8.12 -0.21 -12.39
N ALA A 350 -8.14 0.65 -13.39
CA ALA A 350 -7.15 0.61 -14.45
C ALA A 350 -5.87 1.33 -14.02
N LEU A 351 -4.72 0.78 -14.40
CA LEU A 351 -3.45 1.47 -14.28
C LEU A 351 -3.30 2.46 -15.41
N GLY A 352 -2.93 3.68 -15.06
CA GLY A 352 -2.48 4.70 -15.99
C GLY A 352 -1.07 5.16 -15.65
N GLY A 353 -0.44 5.81 -16.63
CA GLY A 353 0.84 6.44 -16.47
C GLY A 353 2.03 5.48 -16.43
N SER A 354 3.20 6.06 -16.15
CA SER A 354 4.48 5.42 -16.37
C SER A 354 4.93 4.55 -15.19
N LEU A 355 5.60 3.43 -15.50
CA LEU A 355 6.06 2.47 -14.53
C LEU A 355 7.32 1.71 -15.00
N VAL A 356 8.02 1.10 -14.05
CA VAL A 356 9.03 0.08 -14.29
C VAL A 356 8.54 -1.23 -13.67
N ALA A 357 8.76 -2.37 -14.31
CA ALA A 357 8.27 -3.65 -13.82
C ALA A 357 9.24 -4.80 -14.08
N LEU A 358 9.09 -5.87 -13.29
CA LEU A 358 9.63 -7.18 -13.61
C LEU A 358 8.53 -8.01 -14.29
N ALA A 359 8.63 -8.19 -15.58
CA ALA A 359 7.66 -8.92 -16.39
C ALA A 359 8.10 -10.38 -16.59
N LEU A 360 7.15 -11.33 -16.47
CA LEU A 360 7.42 -12.76 -16.66
C LEU A 360 7.83 -13.07 -18.10
N SER A 361 9.00 -13.68 -18.27
CA SER A 361 9.64 -13.87 -19.58
C SER A 361 8.82 -14.74 -20.54
N ASN A 362 8.11 -15.73 -20.03
CA ASN A 362 7.26 -16.63 -20.81
C ASN A 362 6.03 -15.93 -21.44
N TYR A 363 5.54 -14.86 -20.82
CA TYR A 363 4.43 -14.07 -21.36
C TYR A 363 4.92 -12.98 -22.31
N LEU A 364 6.10 -12.40 -22.06
CA LEU A 364 6.70 -11.39 -22.94
C LEU A 364 6.91 -11.91 -24.37
N THR A 365 7.30 -13.18 -24.53
CA THR A 365 7.45 -13.83 -25.84
C THR A 365 6.14 -13.97 -26.61
N GLN A 366 5.00 -13.81 -25.93
CA GLN A 366 3.67 -13.85 -26.51
C GLN A 366 3.08 -12.43 -26.67
N GLY A 367 3.86 -11.37 -26.43
CA GLY A 367 3.40 -9.99 -26.45
C GLY A 367 2.53 -9.60 -25.26
N ILE A 368 2.54 -10.41 -24.20
CA ILE A 368 1.79 -10.16 -22.97
C ILE A 368 2.74 -9.70 -21.88
N ILE A 369 2.45 -8.56 -21.24
CA ILE A 369 3.19 -8.10 -20.07
C ILE A 369 2.46 -8.57 -18.82
N SER A 370 2.92 -9.69 -18.25
CA SER A 370 2.46 -10.18 -16.94
C SER A 370 3.53 -9.86 -15.92
N VAL A 371 3.19 -9.09 -14.90
CA VAL A 371 4.17 -8.52 -13.95
C VAL A 371 4.28 -9.33 -12.67
N ALA A 372 5.53 -9.56 -12.25
CA ALA A 372 5.86 -10.12 -10.94
C ALA A 372 6.10 -9.01 -9.89
N HIS A 373 6.64 -7.88 -10.31
CA HIS A 373 6.82 -6.67 -9.50
C HIS A 373 6.68 -5.44 -10.37
N MET A 374 6.22 -4.31 -9.78
CA MET A 374 6.22 -3.03 -10.47
C MET A 374 6.47 -1.87 -9.51
N TRP A 375 6.95 -0.78 -10.08
CA TRP A 375 7.24 0.48 -9.44
C TRP A 375 6.60 1.59 -10.27
N ARG A 376 5.60 2.28 -9.73
CA ARG A 376 5.00 3.45 -10.37
C ARG A 376 5.95 4.64 -10.26
N ILE A 377 6.11 5.36 -11.36
CA ILE A 377 6.96 6.55 -11.40
C ILE A 377 6.17 7.73 -10.85
N LYS A 378 6.75 8.41 -9.86
CA LYS A 378 6.15 9.58 -9.20
C LYS A 378 6.72 10.89 -9.75
N GLU A 379 8.03 10.95 -9.84
CA GLU A 379 8.77 12.17 -10.21
C GLU A 379 10.09 11.81 -10.86
N GLY A 380 10.73 12.79 -11.50
CA GLY A 380 12.00 12.66 -12.18
C GLY A 380 11.97 13.19 -13.59
N GLU A 381 12.90 12.76 -14.41
CA GLU A 381 13.01 13.19 -15.80
C GLU A 381 13.61 12.11 -16.68
N MET A 382 13.31 12.19 -17.95
CA MET A 382 13.92 11.40 -19.02
C MET A 382 14.61 12.35 -19.99
N THR A 383 15.84 12.04 -20.36
CA THR A 383 16.58 12.75 -21.42
C THR A 383 16.69 11.86 -22.63
N VAL A 384 16.40 12.41 -23.79
CA VAL A 384 16.60 11.79 -25.10
C VAL A 384 17.64 12.61 -25.85
N GLU A 385 18.74 11.99 -26.20
CA GLU A 385 19.84 12.61 -26.95
C GLU A 385 19.56 12.63 -28.44
N GLU A 386 20.29 13.46 -29.18
CA GLU A 386 20.14 13.56 -30.66
C GLU A 386 20.44 12.24 -31.39
N ASN A 387 21.30 11.40 -30.83
CA ASN A 387 21.62 10.07 -31.36
C ASN A 387 20.55 9.03 -31.04
N GLY A 388 19.54 9.37 -30.24
CA GLY A 388 18.47 8.48 -29.82
C GLY A 388 18.73 7.75 -28.52
N ASP A 389 19.88 7.96 -27.86
CA ASP A 389 20.14 7.43 -26.53
C ASP A 389 19.16 8.03 -25.51
N ILE A 390 18.75 7.20 -24.56
CA ILE A 390 17.80 7.60 -23.53
C ILE A 390 18.41 7.34 -22.17
N SER A 391 18.32 8.33 -21.30
CA SER A 391 18.61 8.16 -19.89
C SER A 391 17.45 8.69 -19.05
N PHE A 392 17.20 8.06 -17.90
CA PHE A 392 16.25 8.62 -16.96
C PHE A 392 16.62 8.34 -15.50
N VAL A 393 16.21 9.25 -14.64
CA VAL A 393 16.26 9.12 -13.18
C VAL A 393 14.89 9.38 -12.65
N PHE A 394 14.27 8.33 -12.15
CA PHE A 394 12.93 8.38 -11.60
C PHE A 394 12.92 8.05 -10.10
N THR A 395 12.03 8.69 -9.37
CA THR A 395 11.64 8.32 -8.01
C THR A 395 10.25 7.72 -8.08
N THR A 396 10.07 6.58 -7.46
CA THR A 396 8.77 5.89 -7.40
C THR A 396 7.92 6.41 -6.24
N PHE A 397 6.63 6.08 -6.20
CA PHE A 397 5.77 6.42 -5.06
C PHE A 397 6.27 5.85 -3.74
N GLY A 398 6.96 4.72 -3.75
CA GLY A 398 7.61 4.15 -2.58
C GLY A 398 8.99 4.74 -2.26
N GLY A 399 9.45 5.76 -2.99
CA GLY A 399 10.73 6.42 -2.76
C GLY A 399 11.95 5.68 -3.31
N THR A 400 11.78 4.57 -4.05
CA THR A 400 12.89 3.90 -4.75
C THR A 400 13.36 4.76 -5.91
N LYS A 401 14.66 5.04 -5.97
CA LYS A 401 15.28 5.73 -7.12
C LYS A 401 15.68 4.71 -8.18
N ILE A 402 15.27 4.97 -9.42
CA ILE A 402 15.56 4.14 -10.59
C ILE A 402 16.33 5.01 -11.58
N SER A 403 17.58 4.64 -11.83
CA SER A 403 18.37 5.20 -12.94
C SER A 403 18.41 4.18 -14.07
N ALA A 404 18.12 4.59 -15.28
CA ALA A 404 18.15 3.68 -16.42
C ALA A 404 18.72 4.36 -17.66
N ILE A 405 19.28 3.51 -18.53
CA ILE A 405 19.83 3.92 -19.81
C ILE A 405 19.34 2.95 -20.91
N TYR A 406 19.18 3.51 -22.09
CA TYR A 406 19.09 2.80 -23.34
C TYR A 406 20.07 3.45 -24.31
N GLU A 407 21.04 2.69 -24.78
CA GLU A 407 21.97 3.15 -25.80
C GLU A 407 21.48 2.64 -27.16
N THR A 408 21.31 3.55 -28.08
CA THR A 408 20.96 3.23 -29.46
C THR A 408 22.10 2.37 -30.03
N PRO A 409 21.81 1.15 -30.50
CA PRO A 409 22.86 0.31 -31.05
C PRO A 409 23.65 1.08 -32.10
N GLU A 410 24.95 1.22 -31.92
CA GLU A 410 25.81 1.71 -32.97
C GLU A 410 25.57 0.83 -34.20
N VAL A 411 24.93 1.41 -35.19
CA VAL A 411 24.87 0.74 -36.47
C VAL A 411 26.28 0.77 -36.97
N ALA A 412 27.01 -0.32 -36.73
CA ALA A 412 28.25 -0.56 -37.44
C ALA A 412 27.89 -0.54 -38.91
N VAL A 413 28.23 0.60 -39.56
CA VAL A 413 28.08 0.79 -41.01
C VAL A 413 29.04 -0.17 -41.77
N ASP A 414 29.50 -1.23 -41.12
CA ASP A 414 30.50 -2.15 -41.62
C ASP A 414 29.98 -3.37 -42.42
N ASN A 415 28.72 -3.32 -42.83
CA ASN A 415 28.26 -4.29 -43.83
C ASN A 415 27.32 -3.65 -44.85
N VAL A 416 27.84 -2.75 -45.64
CA VAL A 416 27.28 -2.52 -46.97
C VAL A 416 27.61 -3.79 -47.76
N PHE A 417 26.75 -4.79 -47.74
CA PHE A 417 26.77 -5.87 -48.68
C PHE A 417 26.38 -5.25 -50.04
N ILE A 418 27.39 -4.86 -50.81
CA ILE A 418 27.22 -4.60 -52.22
C ILE A 418 27.16 -5.97 -52.85
N ASP A 419 25.98 -6.48 -53.17
CA ASP A 419 25.77 -7.57 -54.07
C ASP A 419 26.14 -7.11 -55.47
N ASP A 420 26.61 -8.02 -56.33
CA ASP A 420 26.96 -7.74 -57.75
C ASP A 420 25.81 -7.11 -58.58
N ASN A 421 24.65 -6.94 -57.97
CA ASN A 421 23.42 -6.35 -58.53
C ASN A 421 23.13 -4.90 -58.11
N ASN A 422 24.09 -4.17 -57.54
CA ASN A 422 23.91 -2.75 -57.15
C ASN A 422 22.83 -2.50 -56.09
N VAL A 423 22.59 -3.46 -55.17
CA VAL A 423 21.64 -3.38 -54.07
C VAL A 423 22.36 -2.97 -52.79
N GLN A 424 21.99 -1.84 -52.21
CA GLN A 424 22.48 -1.39 -50.90
C GLN A 424 21.41 -1.68 -49.83
N LYS A 425 21.80 -2.16 -48.70
CA LYS A 425 20.96 -2.31 -47.49
C LYS A 425 21.45 -1.33 -46.46
N ILE A 426 20.61 -0.40 -46.07
CA ILE A 426 20.93 0.58 -45.02
C ILE A 426 19.91 0.49 -43.91
N LEU A 427 20.36 0.68 -42.69
CA LEU A 427 19.47 0.87 -41.58
C LEU A 427 19.31 2.38 -41.34
N ARG A 428 18.08 2.90 -41.41
CA ARG A 428 17.79 4.32 -41.16
C ARG A 428 16.62 4.40 -40.15
N ASN A 429 16.86 5.07 -39.06
CA ASN A 429 15.85 5.22 -37.97
C ASN A 429 15.26 3.86 -37.53
N GLY A 430 16.08 2.84 -37.38
CA GLY A 430 15.63 1.49 -36.97
C GLY A 430 14.93 0.68 -38.06
N HIS A 431 14.78 1.22 -39.29
CA HIS A 431 14.17 0.51 -40.39
C HIS A 431 15.22 0.09 -41.42
N LEU A 432 15.18 -1.20 -41.79
CA LEU A 432 16.01 -1.70 -42.90
C LEU A 432 15.45 -1.19 -44.22
N ILE A 433 16.23 -0.37 -44.92
CA ILE A 433 15.92 0.18 -46.22
C ILE A 433 16.79 -0.52 -47.25
N ILE A 434 16.19 -0.97 -48.34
CA ILE A 434 16.85 -1.56 -49.49
C ILE A 434 16.90 -0.52 -50.58
N ILE A 435 18.11 -0.15 -51.01
CA ILE A 435 18.30 0.78 -52.14
C ILE A 435 18.66 -0.04 -53.36
N LYS A 436 17.88 0.08 -54.42
CA LYS A 436 18.13 -0.56 -55.71
C LYS A 436 17.79 0.42 -56.84
N ASP A 437 18.70 0.56 -57.77
CA ASP A 437 18.54 1.44 -58.92
C ASP A 437 18.12 2.89 -58.54
N GLY A 438 18.68 3.40 -57.42
CA GLY A 438 18.39 4.73 -56.88
C GLY A 438 17.05 4.89 -56.18
N LYS A 439 16.27 3.84 -56.02
CA LYS A 439 14.99 3.83 -55.29
C LYS A 439 15.13 3.15 -53.94
N GLU A 440 14.42 3.66 -52.95
CA GLU A 440 14.37 3.11 -51.58
C GLU A 440 13.13 2.23 -51.44
N TYR A 441 13.31 1.05 -50.87
CA TYR A 441 12.27 0.05 -50.58
C TYR A 441 12.27 -0.34 -49.12
N ASP A 442 11.11 -0.66 -48.57
CA ASP A 442 11.00 -1.33 -47.28
C ASP A 442 11.34 -2.82 -47.41
N ILE A 443 11.36 -3.52 -46.25
CA ILE A 443 11.63 -4.97 -46.19
C ILE A 443 10.56 -5.81 -46.92
N MET A 444 9.41 -5.24 -47.21
CA MET A 444 8.30 -5.87 -47.94
C MET A 444 8.38 -5.62 -49.44
N GLY A 445 9.35 -4.81 -49.87
CA GLY A 445 9.53 -4.44 -51.26
C GLY A 445 8.69 -3.24 -51.74
N ASN A 446 8.07 -2.51 -50.84
CA ASN A 446 7.34 -1.29 -51.19
C ASN A 446 8.30 -0.12 -51.37
N ILE A 447 8.04 0.74 -52.35
CA ILE A 447 8.85 1.96 -52.58
C ILE A 447 8.52 2.98 -51.52
N ILE A 448 9.53 3.38 -50.71
CA ILE A 448 9.42 4.42 -49.69
C ILE A 448 9.89 5.77 -50.21
N LYS A 449 10.77 5.76 -51.21
CA LYS A 449 11.21 6.98 -51.92
C LYS A 449 11.47 6.64 -53.39
N PRO A 450 10.77 7.33 -54.32
CA PRO A 450 10.87 7.06 -55.74
C PRO A 450 12.20 7.49 -56.36
#